data_f5e63c2c5a38e87525647efd490accd8
#
_entry.id   f5e63c2c5a38e87525647efd490accd8
#
_cell.length_a   1.000
_cell.length_b   1.000
_cell.length_c   1.000
_cell.angle_alpha   90.00
_cell.angle_beta   90.00
_cell.angle_gamma   90.00
#
_symmetry.space_group_name_H-M   'P 1'
#
loop_
_entity.id
_entity.type
_entity.pdbx_description
1 polymer ?
#
loop_
_entity_poly.entity_id
_entity_poly.type
_entity_poly.pdbx_seq_one_letter_code
_entity_poly.pdbx_strand_id
1 'polypeptide(L)'
;MSIRTRFFAATYDSFMKSSEREGLTDMRRMLVDQAAGRALEIGGGTGLNLPHYGPQVNSLTITEPDPSMLKRLERRVKADRPATTVLRAPAEDLPFEDGTFDMVVSTLVLCGVDDQPRAVREIRRVLRPGGTLLFLEHVRSDDPKAARKQDRMNWLNRLVVCCECNRPTLHTIEDAGFEVGSLQNVSMAKAPSFVRPAIVGAAVAPVRPSRGVDNHIPSIGSGR
;
A
#
# COMPACT_ATOMS: atom_id res chain seq x y z
N MET A 1 8.02 -23.39 -2.77
CA MET A 1 8.79 -22.14 -2.67
C MET A 1 9.84 -22.11 -3.78
N SER A 2 9.82 -21.10 -4.65
CA SER A 2 10.75 -21.03 -5.80
C SER A 2 12.14 -20.58 -5.32
N ILE A 3 13.21 -21.18 -5.88
CA ILE A 3 14.61 -20.72 -5.65
C ILE A 3 14.75 -19.23 -6.02
N ARG A 4 13.96 -18.79 -7.00
CA ARG A 4 13.91 -17.42 -7.49
C ARG A 4 13.46 -16.41 -6.41
N THR A 5 12.41 -16.70 -5.66
CA THR A 5 11.91 -15.82 -4.58
C THR A 5 12.90 -15.71 -3.42
N ARG A 6 13.58 -16.81 -3.09
CA ARG A 6 14.65 -16.79 -2.06
C ARG A 6 15.84 -15.94 -2.47
N PHE A 7 16.27 -16.06 -3.73
CA PHE A 7 17.37 -15.26 -4.26
C PHE A 7 16.99 -13.77 -4.32
N PHE A 8 15.78 -13.44 -4.79
CA PHE A 8 15.26 -12.08 -4.83
C PHE A 8 15.21 -11.47 -3.43
N ALA A 9 14.63 -12.15 -2.45
CA ALA A 9 14.63 -11.69 -1.07
C ALA A 9 16.04 -11.47 -0.50
N ALA A 10 17.02 -12.31 -0.91
CA ALA A 10 18.41 -12.19 -0.44
C ALA A 10 19.12 -10.95 -1.01
N THR A 11 18.79 -10.54 -2.22
CA THR A 11 19.44 -9.45 -2.94
C THR A 11 18.63 -8.15 -2.93
N TYR A 12 17.39 -8.17 -2.47
CA TYR A 12 16.44 -7.05 -2.52
C TYR A 12 17.01 -5.76 -1.92
N ASP A 13 17.50 -5.80 -0.69
CA ASP A 13 18.06 -4.62 -0.03
C ASP A 13 19.27 -4.05 -0.79
N SER A 14 20.10 -4.94 -1.37
CA SER A 14 21.23 -4.53 -2.20
C SER A 14 20.78 -3.91 -3.52
N PHE A 15 19.74 -4.46 -4.14
CA PHE A 15 19.12 -3.94 -5.35
C PHE A 15 18.49 -2.56 -5.11
N MET A 16 17.78 -2.38 -4.01
CA MET A 16 17.13 -1.13 -3.64
C MET A 16 18.12 -0.06 -3.16
N LYS A 17 19.30 -0.44 -2.67
CA LYS A 17 20.28 0.44 -2.00
C LYS A 17 20.59 1.72 -2.76
N SER A 18 20.69 1.66 -4.08
CA SER A 18 20.99 2.84 -4.91
C SER A 18 19.79 3.81 -4.93
N SER A 19 18.58 3.32 -5.14
CA SER A 19 17.36 4.14 -5.14
C SER A 19 17.04 4.69 -3.76
N GLU A 20 17.26 3.90 -2.71
CA GLU A 20 17.10 4.35 -1.32
C GLU A 20 18.03 5.54 -1.01
N ARG A 21 19.31 5.47 -1.38
CA ARG A 21 20.26 6.56 -1.16
C ARG A 21 19.95 7.84 -1.95
N GLU A 22 19.31 7.71 -3.10
CA GLU A 22 19.02 8.80 -4.03
C GLU A 22 17.59 9.36 -3.85
N GLY A 23 17.02 9.19 -2.65
CA GLY A 23 15.79 9.86 -2.24
C GLY A 23 14.60 8.96 -1.90
N LEU A 24 14.61 7.66 -2.22
CA LEU A 24 13.50 6.78 -1.87
C LEU A 24 13.32 6.66 -0.34
N THR A 25 14.41 6.60 0.42
CA THR A 25 14.36 6.63 1.90
C THR A 25 13.68 7.90 2.43
N ASP A 26 13.96 9.05 1.83
CA ASP A 26 13.32 10.31 2.24
C ASP A 26 11.82 10.32 1.90
N MET A 27 11.43 9.79 0.73
CA MET A 27 10.01 9.63 0.36
C MET A 27 9.29 8.71 1.34
N ARG A 28 9.89 7.55 1.71
CA ARG A 28 9.35 6.65 2.73
C ARG A 28 9.17 7.36 4.07
N ARG A 29 10.21 8.06 4.52
CA ARG A 29 10.17 8.80 5.78
C ARG A 29 9.04 9.82 5.81
N MET A 30 8.95 10.68 4.78
CA MET A 30 7.89 11.72 4.70
C MET A 30 6.49 11.12 4.65
N LEU A 31 6.32 9.97 4.01
CA LEU A 31 5.03 9.28 3.93
C LEU A 31 4.69 8.61 5.26
N VAL A 32 5.60 7.78 5.78
CA VAL A 32 5.35 6.91 6.95
C VAL A 32 5.29 7.69 8.26
N ASP A 33 5.98 8.84 8.36
CA ASP A 33 5.90 9.74 9.53
C ASP A 33 4.49 10.32 9.74
N GLN A 34 3.63 10.30 8.71
CA GLN A 34 2.22 10.68 8.82
C GLN A 34 1.34 9.57 9.44
N ALA A 35 1.87 8.35 9.60
CA ALA A 35 1.10 7.24 10.16
C ALA A 35 0.81 7.47 11.64
N ALA A 36 -0.44 7.20 12.04
CA ALA A 36 -0.91 7.37 13.41
C ALA A 36 -1.98 6.33 13.79
N GLY A 37 -2.23 6.17 15.08
CA GLY A 37 -3.25 5.26 15.58
C GLY A 37 -2.90 3.79 15.35
N ARG A 38 -3.90 2.98 15.00
CA ARG A 38 -3.72 1.58 14.61
C ARG A 38 -3.34 1.52 13.13
N ALA A 39 -2.08 1.26 12.83
CA ALA A 39 -1.55 1.24 11.48
C ALA A 39 -1.36 -0.20 10.98
N LEU A 40 -1.72 -0.42 9.72
CA LEU A 40 -1.40 -1.63 8.96
C LEU A 40 -0.44 -1.26 7.82
N GLU A 41 0.68 -1.95 7.71
CA GLU A 41 1.51 -1.94 6.50
C GLU A 41 1.24 -3.22 5.72
N ILE A 42 0.87 -3.08 4.45
CA ILE A 42 0.76 -4.22 3.53
C ILE A 42 2.09 -4.42 2.78
N GLY A 43 2.46 -5.68 2.51
CA GLY A 43 3.66 -6.01 1.74
C GLY A 43 4.94 -5.43 2.33
N GLY A 44 5.17 -5.62 3.63
CA GLY A 44 6.31 -5.02 4.37
C GLY A 44 7.70 -5.39 3.85
N GLY A 45 7.81 -6.39 2.97
CA GLY A 45 9.06 -6.81 2.35
C GLY A 45 10.11 -7.21 3.39
N THR A 46 11.24 -6.52 3.38
CA THR A 46 12.31 -6.69 4.37
C THR A 46 12.20 -5.72 5.56
N GLY A 47 11.18 -4.86 5.61
CA GLY A 47 10.95 -3.91 6.70
C GLY A 47 11.69 -2.57 6.54
N LEU A 48 11.84 -2.07 5.31
CA LEU A 48 12.53 -0.79 5.05
C LEU A 48 11.79 0.43 5.65
N ASN A 49 10.48 0.31 5.91
CA ASN A 49 9.68 1.37 6.53
C ASN A 49 9.78 1.41 8.06
N LEU A 50 10.20 0.33 8.72
CA LEU A 50 10.21 0.21 10.19
C LEU A 50 10.83 1.40 10.92
N PRO A 51 11.99 1.95 10.48
CA PRO A 51 12.65 3.07 11.16
C PRO A 51 11.87 4.40 11.09
N HIS A 52 10.86 4.48 10.22
CA HIS A 52 10.17 5.73 9.91
C HIS A 52 8.82 5.88 10.64
N TYR A 53 8.34 4.84 11.31
CA TYR A 53 7.12 4.94 12.13
C TYR A 53 7.38 5.72 13.42
N GLY A 54 6.67 6.85 13.56
CA GLY A 54 6.75 7.72 14.73
C GLY A 54 6.00 7.21 15.97
N PRO A 55 6.06 7.96 17.07
CA PRO A 55 5.37 7.62 18.32
C PRO A 55 3.85 7.77 18.24
N GLN A 56 3.30 8.41 17.20
CA GLN A 56 1.85 8.54 16.95
C GLN A 56 1.19 7.21 16.60
N VAL A 57 1.98 6.20 16.20
CA VAL A 57 1.50 4.86 15.90
C VAL A 57 1.33 4.07 17.20
N ASN A 58 0.08 3.88 17.60
CA ASN A 58 -0.28 3.19 18.84
C ASN A 58 -0.04 1.67 18.73
N SER A 59 -0.33 1.11 17.57
CA SER A 59 -0.03 -0.28 17.22
C SER A 59 0.31 -0.40 15.74
N LEU A 60 1.30 -1.22 15.42
CA LEU A 60 1.71 -1.51 14.05
C LEU A 60 1.53 -2.99 13.77
N THR A 61 0.80 -3.27 12.69
CA THR A 61 0.70 -4.61 12.10
C THR A 61 1.29 -4.55 10.70
N ILE A 62 2.07 -5.56 10.31
CA ILE A 62 2.67 -5.66 8.98
C ILE A 62 2.33 -6.99 8.36
N THR A 63 1.83 -6.99 7.11
CA THR A 63 1.61 -8.22 6.35
C THR A 63 2.66 -8.37 5.24
N GLU A 64 3.07 -9.62 4.99
CA GLU A 64 4.00 -9.96 3.92
C GLU A 64 3.72 -11.38 3.41
N PRO A 65 3.36 -11.57 2.11
CA PRO A 65 3.01 -12.88 1.57
C PRO A 65 4.22 -13.80 1.31
N ASP A 66 5.38 -13.25 0.91
CA ASP A 66 6.56 -14.07 0.61
C ASP A 66 7.27 -14.53 1.90
N PRO A 67 7.40 -15.84 2.13
CA PRO A 67 7.98 -16.35 3.37
C PRO A 67 9.49 -16.04 3.53
N SER A 68 10.21 -15.71 2.45
CA SER A 68 11.62 -15.33 2.55
C SER A 68 11.80 -13.88 2.94
N MET A 69 10.92 -13.00 2.46
CA MET A 69 10.82 -11.61 2.90
C MET A 69 10.32 -11.56 4.35
N LEU A 70 9.22 -12.28 4.65
CA LEU A 70 8.64 -12.37 5.99
C LEU A 70 9.69 -12.72 7.05
N LYS A 71 10.51 -13.75 6.81
CA LYS A 71 11.58 -14.13 7.75
C LYS A 71 12.62 -13.03 7.99
N ARG A 72 12.86 -12.15 7.01
CA ARG A 72 13.76 -11.00 7.17
C ARG A 72 13.08 -9.88 7.94
N LEU A 73 11.82 -9.62 7.62
CA LEU A 73 10.96 -8.69 8.33
C LEU A 73 10.88 -9.04 9.82
N GLU A 74 10.55 -10.29 10.17
CA GLU A 74 10.46 -10.76 11.55
C GLU A 74 11.76 -10.54 12.33
N ARG A 75 12.92 -10.81 11.70
CA ARG A 75 14.22 -10.55 12.33
C ARG A 75 14.46 -9.06 12.60
N ARG A 76 14.10 -8.20 11.65
CA ARG A 76 14.24 -6.75 11.79
C ARG A 76 13.27 -6.19 12.82
N VAL A 77 12.01 -6.63 12.81
CA VAL A 77 11.01 -6.28 13.81
C VAL A 77 11.47 -6.64 15.22
N LYS A 78 11.99 -7.86 15.40
CA LYS A 78 12.51 -8.30 16.71
C LYS A 78 13.66 -7.42 17.22
N ALA A 79 14.49 -6.90 16.33
CA ALA A 79 15.64 -6.06 16.69
C ALA A 79 15.22 -4.60 16.95
N ASP A 80 14.36 -4.04 16.09
CA ASP A 80 14.16 -2.59 16.03
C ASP A 80 12.83 -2.14 16.64
N ARG A 81 11.76 -2.97 16.54
CA ARG A 81 10.41 -2.63 17.02
C ARG A 81 9.62 -3.88 17.47
N PRO A 82 10.01 -4.52 18.56
CA PRO A 82 9.49 -5.84 18.98
C PRO A 82 7.99 -5.88 19.27
N ALA A 83 7.34 -4.75 19.51
CA ALA A 83 5.89 -4.66 19.72
C ALA A 83 5.07 -4.70 18.42
N THR A 84 5.72 -4.80 17.23
CA THR A 84 5.03 -4.89 15.94
C THR A 84 4.51 -6.31 15.72
N THR A 85 3.24 -6.42 15.32
CA THR A 85 2.66 -7.70 14.88
C THR A 85 3.02 -7.96 13.42
N VAL A 86 3.51 -9.16 13.12
CA VAL A 86 3.84 -9.57 11.75
C VAL A 86 3.02 -10.79 11.37
N LEU A 87 2.35 -10.74 10.20
CA LEU A 87 1.49 -11.79 9.70
C LEU A 87 1.81 -12.13 8.25
N ARG A 88 1.67 -13.39 7.90
CA ARG A 88 1.74 -13.81 6.51
C ARG A 88 0.37 -13.68 5.85
N ALA A 89 0.17 -12.67 5.02
CA ALA A 89 -1.05 -12.47 4.25
C ALA A 89 -0.78 -11.69 2.96
N PRO A 90 -1.47 -12.02 1.85
CA PRO A 90 -1.48 -11.19 0.65
C PRO A 90 -2.39 -9.98 0.87
N ALA A 91 -2.16 -8.92 0.11
CA ALA A 91 -2.97 -7.69 0.20
C ALA A 91 -4.41 -7.89 -0.33
N GLU A 92 -4.62 -8.92 -1.15
CA GLU A 92 -5.92 -9.30 -1.73
C GLU A 92 -6.82 -10.08 -0.78
N ASP A 93 -6.30 -10.50 0.39
CA ASP A 93 -7.04 -11.29 1.38
C ASP A 93 -6.46 -11.03 2.78
N LEU A 94 -6.91 -9.93 3.37
CA LEU A 94 -6.40 -9.46 4.65
C LEU A 94 -7.18 -10.11 5.81
N PRO A 95 -6.51 -10.82 6.75
CA PRO A 95 -7.17 -11.58 7.83
C PRO A 95 -7.59 -10.67 8.99
N PHE A 96 -8.28 -9.58 8.70
CA PHE A 96 -8.75 -8.61 9.68
C PHE A 96 -10.22 -8.29 9.47
N GLU A 97 -10.91 -7.88 10.52
CA GLU A 97 -12.29 -7.41 10.47
C GLU A 97 -12.38 -6.04 9.77
N ASP A 98 -13.59 -5.72 9.30
CA ASP A 98 -13.90 -4.42 8.71
C ASP A 98 -13.62 -3.30 9.71
N GLY A 99 -13.02 -2.22 9.24
CA GLY A 99 -12.80 -1.02 10.05
C GLY A 99 -11.79 -1.19 11.21
N THR A 100 -10.91 -2.17 11.12
CA THR A 100 -9.92 -2.46 12.18
C THR A 100 -8.87 -1.35 12.32
N PHE A 101 -8.45 -0.73 11.21
CA PHE A 101 -7.31 0.18 11.21
C PHE A 101 -7.70 1.64 10.99
N ASP A 102 -6.93 2.53 11.60
CA ASP A 102 -7.03 3.97 11.38
C ASP A 102 -6.29 4.36 10.11
N MET A 103 -5.16 3.69 9.82
CA MET A 103 -4.33 3.94 8.65
C MET A 103 -3.80 2.65 8.03
N VAL A 104 -3.69 2.65 6.70
CA VAL A 104 -2.99 1.62 5.93
C VAL A 104 -1.84 2.28 5.15
N VAL A 105 -0.68 1.64 5.15
CA VAL A 105 0.51 2.07 4.41
C VAL A 105 0.83 1.07 3.31
N SER A 106 1.00 1.57 2.08
CA SER A 106 1.40 0.80 0.91
C SER A 106 2.60 1.47 0.23
N THR A 107 3.73 0.78 0.17
CA THR A 107 4.94 1.29 -0.47
C THR A 107 5.52 0.29 -1.45
N LEU A 108 5.32 0.54 -2.75
CA LEU A 108 5.77 -0.31 -3.86
C LEU A 108 5.18 -1.73 -3.80
N VAL A 109 3.92 -1.84 -3.40
CA VAL A 109 3.17 -3.10 -3.24
C VAL A 109 2.10 -3.25 -4.30
N LEU A 110 1.25 -2.23 -4.50
CA LEU A 110 0.11 -2.30 -5.42
C LEU A 110 0.53 -2.52 -6.88
N CYS A 111 1.75 -2.16 -7.24
CA CYS A 111 2.32 -2.49 -8.54
C CYS A 111 2.72 -3.98 -8.67
N GLY A 112 2.82 -4.73 -7.58
CA GLY A 112 3.28 -6.12 -7.53
C GLY A 112 2.22 -7.16 -7.17
N VAL A 113 1.04 -6.76 -6.71
CA VAL A 113 -0.07 -7.67 -6.36
C VAL A 113 -0.67 -8.33 -7.60
N ASP A 114 -1.28 -9.50 -7.47
CA ASP A 114 -1.89 -10.19 -8.60
C ASP A 114 -3.20 -9.51 -9.04
N ASP A 115 -4.07 -9.13 -8.10
CA ASP A 115 -5.34 -8.42 -8.34
C ASP A 115 -5.35 -7.07 -7.59
N GLN A 116 -4.88 -6.01 -8.27
CA GLN A 116 -4.81 -4.68 -7.67
C GLN A 116 -6.18 -4.12 -7.23
N PRO A 117 -7.26 -4.22 -8.04
CA PRO A 117 -8.58 -3.80 -7.59
C PRO A 117 -9.07 -4.53 -6.33
N ARG A 118 -8.79 -5.83 -6.21
CA ARG A 118 -9.13 -6.60 -5.01
C ARG A 118 -8.32 -6.16 -3.80
N ALA A 119 -7.02 -5.96 -3.96
CA ALA A 119 -6.17 -5.46 -2.88
C ALA A 119 -6.63 -4.09 -2.38
N VAL A 120 -6.98 -3.16 -3.27
CA VAL A 120 -7.47 -1.83 -2.88
C VAL A 120 -8.85 -1.92 -2.19
N ARG A 121 -9.74 -2.83 -2.61
CA ARG A 121 -11.01 -3.08 -1.89
C ARG A 121 -10.77 -3.66 -0.49
N GLU A 122 -9.82 -4.57 -0.32
CA GLU A 122 -9.45 -5.12 1.00
C GLU A 122 -8.86 -4.02 1.90
N ILE A 123 -7.97 -3.17 1.38
CA ILE A 123 -7.46 -2.01 2.10
C ILE A 123 -8.62 -1.13 2.60
N ARG A 124 -9.58 -0.83 1.70
CA ARG A 124 -10.76 -0.04 2.07
C ARG A 124 -11.62 -0.74 3.13
N ARG A 125 -11.79 -2.05 3.05
CA ARG A 125 -12.59 -2.84 3.98
C ARG A 125 -12.01 -2.78 5.40
N VAL A 126 -10.70 -2.95 5.53
CA VAL A 126 -10.04 -2.98 6.84
C VAL A 126 -9.82 -1.59 7.44
N LEU A 127 -9.89 -0.52 6.64
CA LEU A 127 -9.90 0.86 7.13
C LEU A 127 -11.26 1.21 7.74
N ARG A 128 -11.23 1.88 8.91
CA ARG A 128 -12.45 2.48 9.44
C ARG A 128 -12.98 3.58 8.50
N PRO A 129 -14.27 3.91 8.57
CA PRO A 129 -14.79 5.10 7.89
C PRO A 129 -13.97 6.35 8.27
N GLY A 130 -13.52 7.10 7.27
CA GLY A 130 -12.60 8.23 7.46
C GLY A 130 -11.15 7.85 7.77
N GLY A 131 -10.79 6.56 7.71
CA GLY A 131 -9.41 6.09 7.80
C GLY A 131 -8.61 6.43 6.54
N THR A 132 -7.29 6.43 6.63
CA THR A 132 -6.41 6.93 5.57
C THR A 132 -5.54 5.83 4.98
N LEU A 133 -5.47 5.77 3.64
CA LEU A 133 -4.46 5.05 2.89
C LEU A 133 -3.30 5.99 2.56
N LEU A 134 -2.11 5.69 3.05
CA LEU A 134 -0.84 6.32 2.65
C LEU A 134 -0.18 5.45 1.58
N PHE A 135 0.20 6.03 0.45
CA PHE A 135 0.75 5.26 -0.65
C PHE A 135 1.95 5.91 -1.34
N LEU A 136 2.89 5.07 -1.74
CA LEU A 136 4.02 5.38 -2.63
C LEU A 136 4.13 4.23 -3.64
N GLU A 137 3.72 4.46 -4.90
CA GLU A 137 3.54 3.37 -5.86
C GLU A 137 4.03 3.73 -7.26
N HIS A 138 4.57 2.74 -7.98
CA HIS A 138 4.82 2.89 -9.40
C HIS A 138 3.48 3.03 -10.15
N VAL A 139 3.48 3.88 -11.18
CA VAL A 139 2.30 4.12 -11.99
C VAL A 139 2.63 4.17 -13.48
N ARG A 140 1.59 3.99 -14.29
CA ARG A 140 1.65 4.31 -15.71
C ARG A 140 1.96 5.80 -15.90
N SER A 141 2.89 6.09 -16.80
CA SER A 141 3.26 7.46 -17.15
C SER A 141 2.16 8.15 -17.97
N ASP A 142 1.93 9.44 -17.70
CA ASP A 142 1.05 10.29 -18.52
C ASP A 142 1.68 10.64 -19.87
N ASP A 143 3.02 10.56 -20.01
CA ASP A 143 3.70 10.69 -21.29
C ASP A 143 3.45 9.45 -22.17
N PRO A 144 2.79 9.60 -23.35
CA PRO A 144 2.48 8.47 -24.21
C PRO A 144 3.70 7.68 -24.71
N LYS A 145 4.87 8.32 -24.83
CA LYS A 145 6.11 7.64 -25.24
C LYS A 145 6.65 6.77 -24.11
N ALA A 146 6.67 7.30 -22.88
CA ALA A 146 7.06 6.56 -21.69
C ALA A 146 6.08 5.41 -21.41
N ALA A 147 4.77 5.64 -21.49
CA ALA A 147 3.73 4.64 -21.34
C ALA A 147 3.90 3.45 -22.32
N ARG A 148 4.12 3.73 -23.62
CA ARG A 148 4.40 2.66 -24.61
C ARG A 148 5.69 1.88 -24.27
N LYS A 149 6.70 2.56 -23.72
CA LYS A 149 7.92 1.88 -23.26
C LYS A 149 7.64 1.00 -22.05
N GLN A 150 6.83 1.46 -21.10
CA GLN A 150 6.37 0.65 -19.96
C GLN A 150 5.65 -0.60 -20.46
N ASP A 151 4.65 -0.48 -21.34
CA ASP A 151 3.89 -1.61 -21.88
C ASP A 151 4.80 -2.65 -22.53
N ARG A 152 5.78 -2.20 -23.32
CA ARG A 152 6.72 -3.10 -24.00
C ARG A 152 7.67 -3.81 -23.04
N MET A 153 8.06 -3.16 -21.96
CA MET A 153 9.05 -3.68 -20.99
C MET A 153 8.42 -4.36 -19.78
N ASN A 154 7.11 -4.23 -19.59
CA ASN A 154 6.43 -4.69 -18.38
C ASN A 154 6.57 -6.19 -18.14
N TRP A 155 6.54 -7.02 -19.19
CA TRP A 155 6.73 -8.46 -19.07
C TRP A 155 8.10 -8.83 -18.46
N LEU A 156 9.15 -8.12 -18.88
CA LEU A 156 10.51 -8.33 -18.34
C LEU A 156 10.59 -7.86 -16.87
N ASN A 157 9.99 -6.71 -16.57
CA ASN A 157 9.94 -6.16 -15.22
C ASN A 157 9.19 -7.11 -14.25
N ARG A 158 8.06 -7.66 -14.69
CA ARG A 158 7.30 -8.67 -13.95
C ARG A 158 8.12 -9.94 -13.72
N LEU A 159 8.91 -10.36 -14.72
CA LEU A 159 9.76 -11.53 -14.60
C LEU A 159 10.92 -11.35 -13.61
N VAL A 160 11.53 -10.16 -13.57
CA VAL A 160 12.75 -9.88 -12.79
C VAL A 160 12.44 -9.39 -11.38
N VAL A 161 11.50 -8.42 -11.23
CA VAL A 161 11.24 -7.74 -9.96
C VAL A 161 9.81 -7.86 -9.46
N CYS A 162 8.99 -8.68 -10.12
CA CYS A 162 7.57 -8.93 -9.75
C CYS A 162 6.73 -7.64 -9.68
N CYS A 163 7.03 -6.64 -10.52
CA CYS A 163 6.37 -5.34 -10.52
C CYS A 163 5.79 -5.03 -11.91
N GLU A 164 4.55 -4.57 -11.97
CA GLU A 164 3.89 -4.02 -13.16
C GLU A 164 3.85 -2.49 -13.05
N CYS A 165 4.86 -1.84 -13.64
CA CYS A 165 5.04 -0.39 -13.53
C CYS A 165 4.11 0.45 -14.42
N ASN A 166 3.19 -0.18 -15.16
CA ASN A 166 2.23 0.48 -16.08
C ASN A 166 0.78 0.43 -15.57
N ARG A 167 0.56 0.15 -14.30
CA ARG A 167 -0.79 0.10 -13.71
C ARG A 167 -1.35 1.50 -13.49
N PRO A 168 -2.66 1.71 -13.72
CA PRO A 168 -3.34 2.97 -13.40
C PRO A 168 -3.71 3.04 -11.91
N THR A 169 -2.71 2.94 -11.04
CA THR A 169 -2.90 2.75 -9.59
C THR A 169 -3.77 3.84 -8.97
N LEU A 170 -3.61 5.10 -9.40
CA LEU A 170 -4.44 6.20 -8.90
C LEU A 170 -5.93 5.96 -9.19
N HIS A 171 -6.28 5.63 -10.46
CA HIS A 171 -7.67 5.33 -10.82
C HIS A 171 -8.22 4.12 -10.06
N THR A 172 -7.40 3.10 -9.82
CA THR A 172 -7.84 1.95 -9.01
C THR A 172 -8.19 2.35 -7.57
N ILE A 173 -7.45 3.30 -6.99
CA ILE A 173 -7.73 3.84 -5.65
C ILE A 173 -9.03 4.64 -5.68
N GLU A 174 -9.22 5.52 -6.67
CA GLU A 174 -10.44 6.32 -6.85
C GLU A 174 -11.67 5.47 -7.13
N ASP A 175 -11.56 4.47 -8.02
CA ASP A 175 -12.65 3.52 -8.34
C ASP A 175 -13.10 2.69 -7.13
N ALA A 176 -12.20 2.43 -6.20
CA ALA A 176 -12.55 1.81 -4.92
C ALA A 176 -13.30 2.77 -3.97
N GLY A 177 -13.49 4.03 -4.36
CA GLY A 177 -14.25 5.06 -3.64
C GLY A 177 -13.43 5.78 -2.57
N PHE A 178 -12.11 5.81 -2.69
CA PHE A 178 -11.28 6.68 -1.87
C PHE A 178 -11.32 8.12 -2.38
N GLU A 179 -11.27 9.08 -1.47
CA GLU A 179 -11.10 10.50 -1.77
C GLU A 179 -9.61 10.85 -1.64
N VAL A 180 -8.97 11.23 -2.75
CA VAL A 180 -7.54 11.57 -2.77
C VAL A 180 -7.35 12.97 -2.18
N GLY A 181 -6.73 13.02 -0.99
CA GLY A 181 -6.49 14.27 -0.25
C GLY A 181 -5.18 14.96 -0.65
N SER A 182 -4.13 14.18 -0.89
CA SER A 182 -2.83 14.70 -1.36
C SER A 182 -2.23 13.75 -2.39
N LEU A 183 -1.61 14.33 -3.43
CA LEU A 183 -0.97 13.57 -4.49
C LEU A 183 0.23 14.34 -5.04
N GLN A 184 1.34 13.65 -5.21
CA GLN A 184 2.52 14.16 -5.90
C GLN A 184 3.02 13.11 -6.89
N ASN A 185 3.27 13.54 -8.12
CA ASN A 185 4.02 12.74 -9.08
C ASN A 185 5.50 12.83 -8.74
N VAL A 186 6.15 11.70 -8.59
CA VAL A 186 7.57 11.60 -8.25
C VAL A 186 8.32 10.72 -9.24
N SER A 187 9.63 10.85 -9.28
CA SER A 187 10.48 10.04 -10.14
C SER A 187 11.50 9.29 -9.28
N MET A 188 11.49 7.96 -9.40
CA MET A 188 12.41 7.11 -8.65
C MET A 188 13.81 7.14 -9.26
N ALA A 189 14.74 7.82 -8.60
CA ALA A 189 16.12 7.92 -9.03
C ALA A 189 16.79 6.54 -9.12
N LYS A 190 17.75 6.39 -10.07
CA LYS A 190 18.50 5.15 -10.34
C LYS A 190 17.67 3.96 -10.86
N ALA A 191 16.35 4.02 -10.81
CA ALA A 191 15.52 3.02 -11.50
C ALA A 191 15.64 3.14 -13.02
N PRO A 192 15.43 2.08 -13.80
CA PRO A 192 15.27 2.16 -15.25
C PRO A 192 14.19 3.17 -15.63
N SER A 193 14.38 3.93 -16.72
CA SER A 193 13.50 5.06 -17.08
C SER A 193 12.01 4.71 -17.15
N PHE A 194 11.66 3.49 -17.52
CA PHE A 194 10.27 3.00 -17.58
C PHE A 194 9.68 2.59 -16.22
N VAL A 195 10.50 2.45 -15.18
CA VAL A 195 10.07 2.14 -13.81
C VAL A 195 10.00 3.40 -12.93
N ARG A 196 10.62 4.51 -13.37
CA ARG A 196 10.73 5.75 -12.57
C ARG A 196 9.41 6.43 -12.22
N PRO A 197 8.37 6.43 -13.09
CA PRO A 197 7.11 7.10 -12.75
C PRO A 197 6.48 6.48 -11.50
N ALA A 198 6.24 7.32 -10.50
CA ALA A 198 5.61 6.91 -9.26
C ALA A 198 4.75 8.06 -8.72
N ILE A 199 3.84 7.71 -7.81
CA ILE A 199 3.01 8.66 -7.07
C ILE A 199 3.23 8.46 -5.58
N VAL A 200 3.18 9.54 -4.82
CA VAL A 200 3.13 9.54 -3.36
C VAL A 200 1.94 10.36 -2.91
N GLY A 201 1.19 9.87 -1.94
CA GLY A 201 0.00 10.57 -1.50
C GLY A 201 -0.75 9.91 -0.37
N ALA A 202 -1.89 10.54 -0.06
CA ALA A 202 -2.84 10.06 0.93
C ALA A 202 -4.26 10.11 0.36
N ALA A 203 -5.05 9.06 0.64
CA ALA A 203 -6.44 8.97 0.26
C ALA A 203 -7.29 8.50 1.45
N VAL A 204 -8.48 9.10 1.60
CA VAL A 204 -9.37 8.87 2.73
C VAL A 204 -10.49 7.91 2.33
N ALA A 205 -10.73 6.89 3.14
CA ALA A 205 -11.89 6.02 2.99
C ALA A 205 -13.16 6.82 3.31
N PRO A 206 -14.21 6.78 2.44
CA PRO A 206 -15.40 7.58 2.65
C PRO A 206 -16.08 7.22 3.97
N VAL A 207 -16.59 8.24 4.65
CA VAL A 207 -17.51 8.05 5.78
C VAL A 207 -18.80 7.50 5.19
N ARG A 208 -19.21 6.27 5.55
CA ARG A 208 -20.54 5.78 5.15
C ARG A 208 -21.58 6.79 5.63
N PRO A 209 -22.45 7.32 4.76
CA PRO A 209 -23.55 8.11 5.25
C PRO A 209 -24.30 7.26 6.29
N SER A 210 -24.56 7.81 7.47
CA SER A 210 -25.40 7.17 8.47
C SER A 210 -26.66 6.72 7.75
N ARG A 211 -26.99 5.42 7.79
CA ARG A 211 -28.31 4.96 7.31
C ARG A 211 -29.32 5.84 8.01
N GLY A 212 -30.02 6.67 7.22
CA GLY A 212 -31.06 7.50 7.76
C GLY A 212 -31.95 6.60 8.62
N VAL A 213 -32.20 7.02 9.84
CA VAL A 213 -33.24 6.44 10.67
C VAL A 213 -34.50 6.65 9.84
N ASP A 214 -35.04 5.56 9.27
CA ASP A 214 -36.36 5.58 8.67
C ASP A 214 -37.31 6.04 9.78
N ASN A 215 -37.63 7.33 9.79
CA ASN A 215 -38.71 7.89 10.57
C ASN A 215 -40.02 7.37 9.95
N HIS A 216 -40.31 6.13 10.27
CA HIS A 216 -41.68 5.61 10.05
C HIS A 216 -42.61 6.41 10.95
N ILE A 217 -43.15 7.50 10.43
CA ILE A 217 -44.26 8.21 11.05
C ILE A 217 -45.50 7.33 10.91
N PRO A 218 -46.00 6.76 12.00
CA PRO A 218 -47.26 6.00 11.91
C PRO A 218 -48.37 6.97 11.50
N SER A 219 -49.01 6.69 10.36
CA SER A 219 -50.20 7.40 9.92
C SER A 219 -51.31 7.24 10.95
N ILE A 220 -51.66 8.35 11.63
CA ILE A 220 -52.83 8.40 12.52
C ILE A 220 -54.04 8.31 11.62
N GLY A 221 -54.70 7.13 11.60
CA GLY A 221 -55.95 6.94 10.92
C GLY A 221 -57.04 7.82 11.52
N SER A 222 -57.60 8.71 10.70
CA SER A 222 -58.81 9.46 11.02
C SER A 222 -60.00 8.48 11.03
N GLY A 223 -60.45 8.11 12.25
CA GLY A 223 -61.71 7.43 12.43
C GLY A 223 -62.88 8.36 12.15
N ARG A 224 -63.82 7.86 11.41
CA ARG A 224 -65.24 8.26 11.41
C ARG A 224 -66.03 7.15 12.01
#